data_aef1111d281f215ce1ccf02e672e075f
#
_entry.id   aef1111d281f215ce1ccf02e672e075f
#
_cell.length_a   1.000
_cell.length_b   1.000
_cell.length_c   1.000
_cell.angle_alpha   90.00
_cell.angle_beta   90.00
_cell.angle_gamma   90.00
#
_symmetry.space_group_name_H-M   'P 1'
#
loop_
_entity.id
_entity.type
_entity.pdbx_description
1 polymer ?
#
loop_
_entity_poly.entity_id
_entity_poly.type
_entity_poly.pdbx_seq_one_letter_code
_entity_poly.pdbx_strand_id
1 'polypeptide(L)'
;ITGGLPRVAELFEARRPKDSAIIAENDGVIEFGKEVRGKQKISIVSNNGETSNYLIPKGKHVNFNQGEKIKKGEYLLDGSPAPHDILRILGVEKLTEYFVTEVQEVYRLQGVVINDKHIETIVRQMLKRVEVKEPGDSELLTGEVIDLLDINSINENLRKEKKKPATFE
;
A
#
# COMPACT_ATOMS: atom_id res chain seq x y z
N ILE A 1 1.15 5.37 -17.60
CA ILE A 1 1.92 4.21 -17.14
C ILE A 1 3.11 4.02 -18.05
N THR A 2 4.30 3.97 -17.48
CA THR A 2 5.53 3.66 -18.20
C THR A 2 5.55 2.17 -18.55
N GLY A 3 5.98 1.84 -19.76
CA GLY A 3 6.12 0.45 -20.22
C GLY A 3 7.57 0.01 -20.37
N GLY A 4 7.81 -1.27 -20.66
CA GLY A 4 9.13 -1.84 -20.89
C GLY A 4 10.06 -1.84 -19.68
N LEU A 5 11.37 -1.85 -19.90
CA LEU A 5 12.38 -1.86 -18.82
C LEU A 5 12.27 -0.66 -17.86
N PRO A 6 11.94 0.56 -18.29
CA PRO A 6 11.68 1.66 -17.35
C PRO A 6 10.58 1.36 -16.34
N ARG A 7 9.58 0.56 -16.69
CA ARG A 7 8.53 0.12 -15.75
C ARG A 7 9.08 -0.77 -14.65
N VAL A 8 10.05 -1.63 -14.96
CA VAL A 8 10.70 -2.48 -13.94
C VAL A 8 11.45 -1.62 -12.92
N ALA A 9 12.21 -0.62 -13.38
CA ALA A 9 12.89 0.32 -12.50
C ALA A 9 11.90 1.11 -11.63
N GLU A 10 10.81 1.59 -12.20
CA GLU A 10 9.74 2.30 -11.48
C GLU A 10 9.10 1.41 -10.38
N LEU A 11 8.86 0.13 -10.67
CA LEU A 11 8.33 -0.82 -9.70
C LEU A 11 9.31 -1.05 -8.53
N PHE A 12 10.57 -1.33 -8.82
CA PHE A 12 11.56 -1.60 -7.77
C PHE A 12 11.99 -0.36 -6.97
N GLU A 13 11.82 0.83 -7.52
CA GLU A 13 11.96 2.08 -6.78
C GLU A 13 10.70 2.43 -5.96
N ALA A 14 9.64 1.65 -6.09
CA ALA A 14 8.35 1.85 -5.44
C ALA A 14 7.77 3.26 -5.64
N ARG A 15 7.92 3.81 -6.84
CA ARG A 15 7.36 5.12 -7.19
C ARG A 15 5.84 5.10 -7.20
N ARG A 16 5.23 6.16 -6.67
CA ARG A 16 3.78 6.33 -6.76
C ARG A 16 3.39 6.73 -8.19
N PRO A 17 2.44 6.01 -8.83
CA PRO A 17 1.92 6.40 -10.13
C PRO A 17 1.25 7.77 -10.07
N LYS A 18 1.32 8.55 -11.15
CA LYS A 18 0.62 9.86 -11.23
C LYS A 18 -0.90 9.70 -11.14
N ASP A 19 -1.44 8.69 -11.81
CA ASP A 19 -2.86 8.30 -11.78
C ASP A 19 -3.02 7.01 -10.99
N SER A 20 -2.72 7.06 -9.70
CA SER A 20 -2.83 5.89 -8.84
C SER A 20 -4.28 5.49 -8.61
N ALA A 21 -4.54 4.19 -8.64
CA ALA A 21 -5.80 3.63 -8.19
C ALA A 21 -6.03 3.90 -6.70
N ILE A 22 -7.29 4.00 -6.31
CA ILE A 22 -7.68 4.08 -4.90
C ILE A 22 -8.28 2.74 -4.50
N ILE A 23 -7.72 2.16 -3.44
CA ILE A 23 -8.12 0.87 -2.90
C ILE A 23 -8.88 1.10 -1.59
N ALA A 24 -9.99 0.39 -1.39
CA ALA A 24 -10.75 0.46 -0.15
C ALA A 24 -9.95 -0.08 1.04
N GLU A 25 -9.82 0.69 2.08
CA GLU A 25 -9.12 0.30 3.32
C GLU A 25 -9.96 -0.58 4.23
N ASN A 26 -11.29 -0.44 4.17
CA ASN A 26 -12.23 -1.17 5.01
C ASN A 26 -13.43 -1.65 4.21
N ASP A 27 -14.12 -2.66 4.75
CA ASP A 27 -15.43 -3.06 4.26
C ASP A 27 -16.47 -2.02 4.69
N GLY A 28 -17.43 -1.72 3.84
CA GLY A 28 -18.48 -0.78 4.21
C GLY A 28 -19.41 -0.42 3.07
N VAL A 29 -20.18 0.63 3.28
CA VAL A 29 -21.12 1.19 2.32
C VAL A 29 -20.57 2.53 1.81
N ILE A 30 -20.67 2.74 0.50
CA ILE A 30 -20.18 3.95 -0.15
C ILE A 30 -21.18 5.08 -0.03
N GLU A 31 -20.70 6.22 0.43
CA GLU A 31 -21.47 7.47 0.48
C GLU A 31 -20.72 8.57 -0.27
N PHE A 32 -21.43 9.25 -1.17
CA PHE A 32 -20.91 10.43 -1.85
C PHE A 32 -21.17 11.68 -0.99
N GLY A 33 -20.08 12.37 -0.65
CA GLY A 33 -20.15 13.62 0.08
C GLY A 33 -20.13 14.84 -0.83
N LYS A 34 -20.06 16.03 -0.21
CA LYS A 34 -19.97 17.29 -0.93
C LYS A 34 -18.63 17.45 -1.62
N GLU A 35 -18.64 18.16 -2.75
CA GLU A 35 -17.42 18.54 -3.45
C GLU A 35 -16.58 19.51 -2.59
N VAL A 36 -15.31 19.20 -2.43
CA VAL A 36 -14.36 20.01 -1.66
C VAL A 36 -13.18 20.36 -2.56
N ARG A 37 -12.97 21.65 -2.79
CA ARG A 37 -11.86 22.17 -3.61
C ARG A 37 -11.74 21.51 -5.00
N GLY A 38 -12.86 21.27 -5.69
CA GLY A 38 -12.87 20.63 -7.00
C GLY A 38 -12.64 19.13 -6.99
N LYS A 39 -12.66 18.50 -5.82
CA LYS A 39 -12.58 17.05 -5.64
C LYS A 39 -13.85 16.53 -5.00
N GLN A 40 -14.34 15.39 -5.47
CA GLN A 40 -15.49 14.74 -4.86
C GLN A 40 -15.05 13.96 -3.62
N LYS A 41 -15.71 14.20 -2.50
CA LYS A 41 -15.52 13.43 -1.29
C LYS A 41 -16.33 12.14 -1.38
N ILE A 42 -15.68 11.00 -1.16
CA ILE A 42 -16.33 9.70 -1.02
C ILE A 42 -15.96 9.14 0.35
N SER A 43 -16.96 8.63 1.04
CA SER A 43 -16.79 8.01 2.36
C SER A 43 -17.22 6.55 2.30
N ILE A 44 -16.45 5.70 2.97
CA ILE A 44 -16.83 4.31 3.22
C ILE A 44 -17.19 4.22 4.69
N VAL A 45 -18.44 3.90 4.96
CA VAL A 45 -18.96 3.73 6.32
C VAL A 45 -18.98 2.24 6.65
N SER A 46 -18.13 1.84 7.58
CA SER A 46 -18.06 0.47 8.08
C SER A 46 -19.22 0.16 9.05
N ASN A 47 -19.54 -1.11 9.20
CA ASN A 47 -20.51 -1.58 10.18
C ASN A 47 -20.14 -1.20 11.63
N ASN A 48 -18.87 -0.96 11.89
CA ASN A 48 -18.36 -0.53 13.21
C ASN A 48 -18.51 0.98 13.46
N GLY A 49 -19.07 1.73 12.49
CA GLY A 49 -19.17 3.18 12.57
C GLY A 49 -17.90 3.94 12.16
N GLU A 50 -16.83 3.23 11.83
CA GLU A 50 -15.62 3.85 11.27
C GLU A 50 -15.89 4.36 9.86
N THR A 51 -15.42 5.57 9.59
CA THR A 51 -15.59 6.21 8.28
C THR A 51 -14.24 6.52 7.67
N SER A 52 -13.97 5.96 6.50
CA SER A 52 -12.78 6.27 5.69
C SER A 52 -13.16 7.27 4.61
N ASN A 53 -12.42 8.38 4.52
CA ASN A 53 -12.70 9.46 3.56
C ASN A 53 -11.66 9.46 2.44
N TYR A 54 -12.14 9.61 1.20
CA TYR A 54 -11.31 9.70 0.01
C TYR A 54 -11.69 10.95 -0.79
N LEU A 55 -10.67 11.62 -1.34
CA LEU A 55 -10.87 12.77 -2.23
C LEU A 55 -10.51 12.35 -3.66
N ILE A 56 -11.50 12.29 -4.53
CA ILE A 56 -11.35 11.88 -5.92
C ILE A 56 -11.31 13.10 -6.82
N PRO A 57 -10.29 13.23 -7.70
CA PRO A 57 -10.23 14.33 -8.66
C PRO A 57 -11.45 14.35 -9.57
N LYS A 58 -11.88 15.57 -9.94
CA LYS A 58 -12.98 15.77 -10.86
C LYS A 58 -12.69 15.10 -12.22
N GLY A 59 -13.70 14.42 -12.78
CA GLY A 59 -13.57 13.75 -14.08
C GLY A 59 -13.06 12.30 -14.00
N LYS A 60 -12.72 11.79 -12.82
CA LYS A 60 -12.41 10.36 -12.64
C LYS A 60 -13.69 9.56 -12.41
N HIS A 61 -13.77 8.40 -13.06
CA HIS A 61 -14.90 7.48 -12.90
C HIS A 61 -14.73 6.62 -11.65
N VAL A 62 -15.76 6.60 -10.83
CA VAL A 62 -15.82 5.75 -9.63
C VAL A 62 -16.59 4.48 -9.96
N ASN A 63 -16.04 3.32 -9.61
CA ASN A 63 -16.60 2.01 -9.96
C ASN A 63 -17.87 1.64 -9.19
N PHE A 64 -18.26 2.44 -8.21
CA PHE A 64 -19.39 2.18 -7.31
C PHE A 64 -20.37 3.33 -7.29
N ASN A 65 -21.64 3.01 -7.04
CA ASN A 65 -22.71 3.98 -6.85
C ASN A 65 -22.96 4.25 -5.36
N GLN A 66 -23.71 5.32 -5.08
CA GLN A 66 -24.16 5.61 -3.72
C GLN A 66 -24.91 4.43 -3.10
N GLY A 67 -24.53 4.04 -1.88
CA GLY A 67 -25.17 2.96 -1.14
C GLY A 67 -24.72 1.56 -1.49
N GLU A 68 -23.81 1.40 -2.46
CA GLU A 68 -23.24 0.08 -2.76
C GLU A 68 -22.27 -0.37 -1.67
N LYS A 69 -22.19 -1.67 -1.48
CA LYS A 69 -21.22 -2.28 -0.55
C LYS A 69 -19.91 -2.51 -1.24
N ILE A 70 -18.84 -2.18 -0.54
CA ILE A 70 -17.46 -2.42 -0.98
C ILE A 70 -16.73 -3.26 0.06
N LYS A 71 -15.83 -4.12 -0.41
CA LYS A 71 -14.94 -4.91 0.45
C LYS A 71 -13.55 -4.32 0.47
N LYS A 72 -12.84 -4.55 1.56
CA LYS A 72 -11.43 -4.20 1.69
C LYS A 72 -10.63 -4.78 0.52
N GLY A 73 -9.81 -3.94 -0.13
CA GLY A 73 -9.01 -4.32 -1.27
C GLY A 73 -9.68 -4.16 -2.63
N GLU A 74 -10.95 -3.81 -2.69
CA GLU A 74 -11.61 -3.47 -3.95
C GLU A 74 -11.22 -2.06 -4.41
N TYR A 75 -11.19 -1.86 -5.73
CA TYR A 75 -10.80 -0.59 -6.34
C TYR A 75 -11.99 0.36 -6.40
N LEU A 76 -11.90 1.49 -5.70
CA LEU A 76 -12.82 2.61 -5.86
C LEU A 76 -12.61 3.33 -7.20
N LEU A 77 -11.36 3.43 -7.61
CA LEU A 77 -10.91 4.11 -8.80
C LEU A 77 -9.93 3.22 -9.54
N ASP A 78 -10.15 2.98 -10.84
CA ASP A 78 -9.25 2.20 -11.67
C ASP A 78 -7.92 2.92 -11.91
N GLY A 79 -6.88 2.14 -12.13
CA GLY A 79 -5.53 2.61 -12.40
C GLY A 79 -4.48 1.65 -11.87
N SER A 80 -3.23 2.07 -11.89
CA SER A 80 -2.14 1.34 -11.26
C SER A 80 -2.10 1.62 -9.77
N PRO A 81 -2.21 0.62 -8.89
CA PRO A 81 -2.13 0.83 -7.46
C PRO A 81 -0.71 1.24 -7.05
N ALA A 82 -0.60 2.09 -6.03
CA ALA A 82 0.69 2.35 -5.41
C ALA A 82 1.13 1.12 -4.61
N PRO A 83 2.39 0.67 -4.73
CA PRO A 83 2.89 -0.48 -3.98
C PRO A 83 2.72 -0.33 -2.46
N HIS A 84 2.87 0.89 -1.96
CA HIS A 84 2.66 1.22 -0.54
C HIS A 84 1.23 0.93 -0.07
N ASP A 85 0.23 1.24 -0.89
CA ASP A 85 -1.17 0.99 -0.56
C ASP A 85 -1.49 -0.50 -0.58
N ILE A 86 -0.91 -1.26 -1.51
CA ILE A 86 -1.04 -2.72 -1.54
C ILE A 86 -0.46 -3.34 -0.27
N LEU A 87 0.73 -2.92 0.13
CA LEU A 87 1.38 -3.42 1.35
C LEU A 87 0.56 -3.10 2.60
N ARG A 88 0.10 -1.87 2.74
CA ARG A 88 -0.67 -1.41 3.89
C ARG A 88 -2.04 -2.08 4.01
N ILE A 89 -2.75 -2.26 2.90
CA ILE A 89 -4.13 -2.73 2.87
C ILE A 89 -4.20 -4.25 2.73
N LEU A 90 -3.44 -4.83 1.80
CA LEU A 90 -3.54 -6.23 1.39
C LEU A 90 -2.44 -7.12 1.97
N GLY A 91 -1.34 -6.54 2.42
CA GLY A 91 -0.22 -7.25 3.05
C GLY A 91 0.88 -7.69 2.09
N VAL A 92 1.90 -8.34 2.66
CA VAL A 92 3.15 -8.71 1.97
C VAL A 92 2.91 -9.72 0.84
N GLU A 93 2.06 -10.71 1.04
CA GLU A 93 1.80 -11.74 0.02
C GLU A 93 1.21 -11.15 -1.26
N LYS A 94 0.20 -10.28 -1.12
CA LYS A 94 -0.44 -9.59 -2.24
C LYS A 94 0.50 -8.61 -2.94
N LEU A 95 1.34 -7.94 -2.18
CA LEU A 95 2.38 -7.09 -2.76
C LEU A 95 3.37 -7.91 -3.59
N THR A 96 3.81 -9.05 -3.08
CA THR A 96 4.73 -9.95 -3.80
C THR A 96 4.09 -10.49 -5.08
N GLU A 97 2.86 -10.95 -5.03
CA GLU A 97 2.10 -11.38 -6.22
C GLU A 97 2.00 -10.25 -7.27
N TYR A 98 1.72 -9.03 -6.83
CA TYR A 98 1.64 -7.87 -7.69
C TYR A 98 2.98 -7.59 -8.39
N PHE A 99 4.09 -7.55 -7.65
CA PHE A 99 5.42 -7.35 -8.23
C PHE A 99 5.81 -8.45 -9.21
N VAL A 100 5.59 -9.71 -8.85
CA VAL A 100 5.88 -10.84 -9.74
C VAL A 100 5.08 -10.71 -11.03
N THR A 101 3.79 -10.45 -10.96
CA THR A 101 2.92 -10.32 -12.13
C THR A 101 3.35 -9.17 -13.03
N GLU A 102 3.57 -7.98 -12.47
CA GLU A 102 3.93 -6.78 -13.24
C GLU A 102 5.32 -6.90 -13.88
N VAL A 103 6.30 -7.40 -13.16
CA VAL A 103 7.67 -7.57 -13.68
C VAL A 103 7.72 -8.68 -14.73
N GLN A 104 7.06 -9.81 -14.48
CA GLN A 104 7.00 -10.92 -15.44
C GLN A 104 6.31 -10.52 -16.74
N GLU A 105 5.29 -9.68 -16.69
CA GLU A 105 4.63 -9.20 -17.90
C GLU A 105 5.59 -8.39 -18.79
N VAL A 106 6.39 -7.51 -18.19
CA VAL A 106 7.39 -6.74 -18.94
C VAL A 106 8.41 -7.66 -19.61
N TYR A 107 8.95 -8.63 -18.89
CA TYR A 107 9.93 -9.57 -19.46
C TYR A 107 9.32 -10.52 -20.48
N ARG A 108 8.10 -10.97 -20.27
CA ARG A 108 7.37 -11.82 -21.23
C ARG A 108 7.18 -11.12 -22.58
N LEU A 109 6.85 -9.83 -22.57
CA LEU A 109 6.73 -9.02 -23.79
C LEU A 109 8.07 -8.85 -24.52
N GLN A 110 9.19 -8.96 -23.80
CA GLN A 110 10.55 -8.94 -24.36
C GLN A 110 11.06 -10.34 -24.75
N GLY A 111 10.25 -11.38 -24.59
CA GLY A 111 10.65 -12.76 -24.87
C GLY A 111 11.64 -13.35 -23.87
N VAL A 112 11.79 -12.76 -22.71
CA VAL A 112 12.72 -13.20 -21.65
C VAL A 112 11.95 -14.02 -20.61
N VAL A 113 12.49 -15.19 -20.28
CA VAL A 113 11.96 -16.08 -19.24
C VAL A 113 12.79 -15.92 -17.97
N ILE A 114 12.13 -15.53 -16.88
CA ILE A 114 12.75 -15.38 -15.57
C ILE A 114 11.93 -16.19 -14.56
N ASN A 115 12.64 -16.85 -13.61
CA ASN A 115 11.96 -17.52 -12.53
C ASN A 115 11.43 -16.52 -11.50
N ASP A 116 10.21 -16.72 -11.03
CA ASP A 116 9.55 -15.88 -10.03
C ASP A 116 10.38 -15.69 -8.76
N LYS A 117 11.17 -16.68 -8.38
CA LYS A 117 12.03 -16.65 -7.19
C LYS A 117 13.02 -15.47 -7.18
N HIS A 118 13.51 -15.05 -8.34
CA HIS A 118 14.40 -13.90 -8.46
C HIS A 118 13.70 -12.61 -8.07
N ILE A 119 12.46 -12.44 -8.52
CA ILE A 119 11.63 -11.27 -8.22
C ILE A 119 11.22 -11.28 -6.75
N GLU A 120 10.78 -12.43 -6.25
CA GLU A 120 10.41 -12.62 -4.84
C GLU A 120 11.56 -12.31 -3.89
N THR A 121 12.79 -12.70 -4.25
CA THR A 121 13.99 -12.39 -3.47
C THR A 121 14.25 -10.90 -3.40
N ILE A 122 14.10 -10.17 -4.50
CA ILE A 122 14.25 -8.71 -4.54
C ILE A 122 13.19 -8.04 -3.66
N VAL A 123 11.94 -8.43 -3.78
CA VAL A 123 10.83 -7.89 -2.95
C VAL A 123 11.09 -8.14 -1.48
N ARG A 124 11.56 -9.32 -1.11
CA ARG A 124 11.93 -9.63 0.29
C ARG A 124 13.03 -8.71 0.81
N GLN A 125 14.02 -8.38 -0.01
CA GLN A 125 15.08 -7.42 0.38
C GLN A 125 14.56 -5.98 0.50
N MET A 126 13.61 -5.58 -0.33
CA MET A 126 12.95 -4.27 -0.22
C MET A 126 12.19 -4.13 1.09
N LEU A 127 11.57 -5.19 1.57
CA LEU A 127 10.77 -5.22 2.79
C LEU A 127 11.59 -5.51 4.07
N LYS A 128 12.89 -5.66 3.95
CA LYS A 128 13.77 -5.99 5.07
C LYS A 128 13.91 -4.85 6.08
N ARG A 129 13.84 -3.61 5.61
CA ARG A 129 14.02 -2.42 6.43
C ARG A 129 12.75 -1.61 6.57
N VAL A 130 12.62 -0.98 7.71
CA VAL A 130 11.48 -0.12 8.05
C VAL A 130 11.97 1.21 8.62
N GLU A 131 11.15 2.24 8.49
CA GLU A 131 11.40 3.56 9.04
C GLU A 131 10.61 3.75 10.34
N VAL A 132 11.30 4.17 11.39
CA VAL A 132 10.68 4.46 12.69
C VAL A 132 9.82 5.71 12.57
N LYS A 133 8.54 5.60 12.89
CA LYS A 133 7.60 6.75 12.93
C LYS A 133 7.53 7.37 14.32
N GLU A 134 7.30 6.55 15.34
CA GLU A 134 7.32 6.96 16.74
C GLU A 134 8.21 6.01 17.54
N PRO A 135 9.25 6.49 18.20
CA PRO A 135 10.17 5.63 18.94
C PRO A 135 9.56 5.00 20.21
N GLY A 136 8.45 5.55 20.73
CA GLY A 136 7.90 5.10 22.00
C GLY A 136 8.91 5.26 23.15
N ASP A 137 9.08 4.20 23.94
CA ASP A 137 10.08 4.15 25.04
C ASP A 137 11.42 3.51 24.59
N SER A 138 11.65 3.38 23.28
CA SER A 138 12.90 2.88 22.71
C SER A 138 13.96 3.98 22.61
N GLU A 139 15.20 3.57 22.41
CA GLU A 139 16.33 4.48 22.14
C GLU A 139 16.41 4.89 20.65
N LEU A 140 15.46 4.46 19.83
CA LEU A 140 15.41 4.75 18.40
C LEU A 140 15.03 6.20 18.14
N LEU A 141 15.47 6.72 16.99
CA LEU A 141 15.12 8.07 16.53
C LEU A 141 14.00 8.04 15.49
N THR A 142 13.15 9.05 15.50
CA THR A 142 12.14 9.24 14.44
C THR A 142 12.83 9.42 13.10
N GLY A 143 12.40 8.65 12.08
CA GLY A 143 13.00 8.64 10.74
C GLY A 143 14.22 7.72 10.60
N GLU A 144 14.64 7.03 11.66
CA GLU A 144 15.70 6.04 11.60
C GLU A 144 15.26 4.81 10.78
N VAL A 145 16.15 4.34 9.90
CA VAL A 145 15.93 3.14 9.10
C VAL A 145 16.63 1.95 9.76
N ILE A 146 15.85 0.98 10.16
CA ILE A 146 16.32 -0.20 10.90
C ILE A 146 15.79 -1.50 10.26
N ASP A 147 16.50 -2.60 10.47
CA ASP A 147 16.03 -3.91 10.02
C ASP A 147 14.76 -4.32 10.80
N LEU A 148 13.79 -4.88 10.08
CA LEU A 148 12.50 -5.31 10.64
C LEU A 148 12.66 -6.30 11.81
N LEU A 149 13.63 -7.21 11.71
CA LEU A 149 13.91 -8.18 12.78
C LEU A 149 14.43 -7.49 14.05
N ASP A 150 15.28 -6.49 13.89
CA ASP A 150 15.87 -5.77 15.03
C ASP A 150 14.81 -4.95 15.77
N ILE A 151 13.96 -4.21 15.03
CA ILE A 151 12.89 -3.43 15.67
C ILE A 151 11.83 -4.32 16.33
N ASN A 152 11.53 -5.47 15.75
CA ASN A 152 10.63 -6.45 16.36
C ASN A 152 11.19 -6.98 17.68
N SER A 153 12.49 -7.29 17.74
CA SER A 153 13.18 -7.72 18.96
C SER A 153 13.16 -6.63 20.04
N ILE A 154 13.42 -5.39 19.66
CA ILE A 154 13.35 -4.23 20.57
C ILE A 154 11.93 -4.07 21.11
N ASN A 155 10.92 -4.13 20.25
CA ASN A 155 9.52 -3.99 20.65
C ASN A 155 9.05 -5.13 21.55
N GLU A 156 9.53 -6.36 21.30
CA GLU A 156 9.22 -7.50 22.15
C GLU A 156 9.77 -7.31 23.57
N ASN A 157 10.99 -6.83 23.71
CA ASN A 157 11.61 -6.53 24.99
C ASN A 157 10.86 -5.39 25.72
N LEU A 158 10.49 -4.32 25.00
CA LEU A 158 9.70 -3.21 25.56
C LEU A 158 8.34 -3.69 26.08
N ARG A 159 7.67 -4.57 25.35
CA ARG A 159 6.39 -5.17 25.78
C ARG A 159 6.55 -6.03 27.03
N LYS A 160 7.64 -6.81 27.14
CA LYS A 160 7.95 -7.58 28.35
C LYS A 160 8.16 -6.69 29.57
N GLU A 161 8.76 -5.52 29.36
CA GLU A 161 8.97 -4.51 30.40
C GLU A 161 7.73 -3.60 30.64
N LYS A 162 6.62 -3.85 29.94
CA LYS A 162 5.39 -3.04 29.96
C LYS A 162 5.61 -1.56 29.55
N LYS A 163 6.57 -1.34 28.68
CA LYS A 163 6.87 -0.05 28.05
C LYS A 163 6.17 0.08 26.68
N LYS A 164 6.05 1.32 26.20
CA LYS A 164 5.44 1.62 24.90
C LYS A 164 6.37 1.19 23.77
N PRO A 165 5.94 0.30 22.84
CA PRO A 165 6.75 -0.10 21.70
C PRO A 165 6.88 1.01 20.66
N ALA A 166 7.92 0.92 19.83
CA ALA A 166 8.09 1.80 18.68
C ALA A 166 7.10 1.44 17.56
N THR A 167 6.60 2.45 16.85
CA THR A 167 5.82 2.27 15.62
C THR A 167 6.68 2.54 14.40
N PHE A 168 6.42 1.82 13.31
CA PHE A 168 7.23 1.88 12.10
C PHE A 168 6.37 1.63 10.85
N GLU A 169 6.89 2.02 9.70
CA GLU A 169 6.30 1.81 8.38
C GLU A 169 7.28 1.14 7.40
#